data_3a5cb1c5f644b8af0910261465276eee
#
_entry.id   3a5cb1c5f644b8af0910261465276eee
#
_cell.length_a   1.000
_cell.length_b   1.000
_cell.length_c   1.000
_cell.angle_alpha   90.00
_cell.angle_beta   90.00
_cell.angle_gamma   90.00
#
_symmetry.space_group_name_H-M   'P 1'
#
loop_
_entity.id
_entity.type
_entity.pdbx_description
1 polymer ?
#
loop_
_entity_poly.entity_id
_entity_poly.type
_entity_poly.pdbx_seq_one_letter_code
_entity_poly.pdbx_strand_id
1 'polypeptide(L)'
;MKDRNLTFFVSDVHLGLDVKDPVDREARFVSFLNSIPMQRTESLYMLGDIWDFWYEYHDVVPKGYVRVFAALMNLMDAGVKVYFFQGNHDIWCYHYFEDMGIRILKQPALVEISGKTFCLGHGDGLGPGHTLYKIMRWGFRNRFIQSVFSLLHPYLAFRLGKGWSKKSRVAKTVEYKFRGTSEPLCIFA
;
A
#
# COMPACT_ATOMS: atom_id res chain seq x y z
N MET A 1 2.47 27.76 17.46
CA MET A 1 2.12 26.50 16.73
C MET A 1 2.85 25.38 17.45
N LYS A 2 2.17 24.30 17.87
CA LYS A 2 2.89 23.14 18.43
C LYS A 2 3.73 22.53 17.32
N ASP A 3 5.03 22.32 17.56
CA ASP A 3 5.91 21.71 16.57
C ASP A 3 5.45 20.29 16.29
N ARG A 4 5.04 20.04 15.06
CA ARG A 4 4.73 18.70 14.55
C ARG A 4 6.04 17.98 14.27
N ASN A 5 6.39 17.05 15.10
CA ASN A 5 7.69 16.37 15.08
C ASN A 5 7.60 14.84 14.96
N LEU A 6 6.40 14.30 14.80
CA LEU A 6 6.20 12.87 14.64
C LEU A 6 5.89 12.51 13.19
N THR A 7 6.49 11.45 12.73
CA THR A 7 6.21 10.82 11.45
C THR A 7 5.94 9.34 11.68
N PHE A 8 4.84 8.84 11.12
CA PHE A 8 4.44 7.45 11.24
C PHE A 8 4.61 6.73 9.91
N PHE A 9 4.95 5.45 9.99
CA PHE A 9 5.09 4.56 8.85
C PHE A 9 4.26 3.30 9.08
N VAL A 10 3.61 2.82 8.05
CA VAL A 10 2.84 1.56 8.06
C VAL A 10 2.90 0.90 6.70
N SER A 11 3.03 -0.42 6.65
CA SER A 11 3.01 -1.24 5.44
C SER A 11 2.31 -2.57 5.69
N ASP A 12 2.01 -3.29 4.62
CA ASP A 12 1.60 -4.70 4.65
C ASP A 12 0.39 -5.00 5.56
N VAL A 13 -0.56 -4.07 5.62
CA VAL A 13 -1.79 -4.23 6.40
C VAL A 13 -2.70 -5.28 5.78
N HIS A 14 -2.73 -5.35 4.43
CA HIS A 14 -3.52 -6.28 3.64
C HIS A 14 -4.99 -6.32 4.05
N LEU A 15 -5.64 -5.17 4.04
CA LEU A 15 -7.07 -5.05 4.30
C LEU A 15 -7.88 -5.85 3.27
N GLY A 16 -8.86 -6.61 3.75
CA GLY A 16 -9.69 -7.48 2.89
C GLY A 16 -9.10 -8.86 2.64
N LEU A 17 -7.95 -9.19 3.23
CA LEU A 17 -7.41 -10.54 3.21
C LEU A 17 -8.31 -11.49 4.03
N ASP A 18 -8.86 -12.49 3.35
CA ASP A 18 -9.79 -13.49 3.92
C ASP A 18 -9.02 -14.65 4.59
N VAL A 19 -8.13 -14.32 5.52
CA VAL A 19 -7.38 -15.30 6.34
C VAL A 19 -7.23 -14.75 7.75
N LYS A 20 -7.58 -15.54 8.78
CA LYS A 20 -7.50 -15.16 10.20
C LYS A 20 -8.11 -13.79 10.50
N ASP A 21 -9.39 -13.76 10.75
CA ASP A 21 -10.17 -12.62 11.26
C ASP A 21 -9.99 -11.29 10.47
N PRO A 22 -10.56 -11.18 9.26
CA PRO A 22 -10.45 -9.98 8.43
C PRO A 22 -11.06 -8.75 9.12
N VAL A 23 -12.11 -8.93 9.93
CA VAL A 23 -12.77 -7.85 10.69
C VAL A 23 -11.83 -7.29 11.77
N ASP A 24 -11.09 -8.17 12.44
CA ASP A 24 -10.14 -7.75 13.47
C ASP A 24 -8.94 -6.97 12.88
N ARG A 25 -8.51 -7.31 11.66
CA ARG A 25 -7.43 -6.61 10.94
C ARG A 25 -7.80 -5.16 10.64
N GLU A 26 -9.00 -4.93 10.10
CA GLU A 26 -9.50 -3.58 9.85
C GLU A 26 -9.67 -2.80 11.15
N ALA A 27 -10.24 -3.40 12.18
CA ALA A 27 -10.43 -2.78 13.48
C ALA A 27 -9.10 -2.38 14.13
N ARG A 28 -8.08 -3.24 14.06
CA ARG A 28 -6.72 -2.93 14.54
C ARG A 28 -6.09 -1.78 13.78
N PHE A 29 -6.24 -1.75 12.46
CA PHE A 29 -5.69 -0.65 11.68
C PHE A 29 -6.40 0.68 11.97
N VAL A 30 -7.72 0.68 12.09
CA VAL A 30 -8.50 1.86 12.51
C VAL A 30 -8.09 2.31 13.92
N SER A 31 -7.88 1.37 14.85
CA SER A 31 -7.39 1.68 16.19
C SER A 31 -6.00 2.33 16.16
N PHE A 32 -5.09 1.83 15.33
CA PHE A 32 -3.79 2.42 15.11
C PHE A 32 -3.92 3.86 14.57
N LEU A 33 -4.71 4.08 13.51
CA LEU A 33 -4.91 5.42 12.93
C LEU A 33 -5.47 6.41 13.97
N ASN A 34 -6.44 5.97 14.77
CA ASN A 34 -7.06 6.79 15.82
C ASN A 34 -6.12 7.04 17.02
N SER A 35 -5.09 6.21 17.21
CA SER A 35 -4.08 6.39 18.26
C SER A 35 -3.00 7.42 17.91
N ILE A 36 -2.93 7.84 16.64
CA ILE A 36 -1.94 8.81 16.17
C ILE A 36 -2.22 10.18 16.81
N PRO A 37 -1.25 10.77 17.53
CA PRO A 37 -1.43 12.08 18.18
C PRO A 37 -1.43 13.21 17.13
N MET A 38 -2.59 13.50 16.54
CA MET A 38 -2.79 14.38 15.39
C MET A 38 -2.11 15.75 15.51
N GLN A 39 -2.10 16.33 16.74
CA GLN A 39 -1.54 17.66 16.99
C GLN A 39 0.00 17.70 16.93
N ARG A 40 0.65 16.54 17.07
CA ARG A 40 2.11 16.40 17.07
C ARG A 40 2.63 15.72 15.81
N THR A 41 1.74 15.17 14.98
CA THR A 41 2.11 14.39 13.80
C THR A 41 2.18 15.28 12.57
N GLU A 42 3.30 15.25 11.89
CA GLU A 42 3.50 15.93 10.62
C GLU A 42 2.98 15.08 9.46
N SER A 43 3.34 13.79 9.46
CA SER A 43 3.01 12.92 8.32
C SER A 43 2.80 11.46 8.71
N LEU A 44 2.01 10.78 7.87
CA LEU A 44 1.82 9.34 7.85
C LEU A 44 2.21 8.83 6.46
N TYR A 45 3.15 7.90 6.40
CA TYR A 45 3.56 7.20 5.19
C TYR A 45 3.00 5.78 5.19
N MET A 46 2.12 5.48 4.24
CA MET A 46 1.64 4.14 3.93
C MET A 46 2.53 3.55 2.84
N LEU A 47 3.39 2.59 3.19
CA LEU A 47 4.46 2.09 2.32
C LEU A 47 4.05 0.90 1.44
N GLY A 48 2.78 0.84 1.05
CA GLY A 48 2.24 -0.18 0.13
C GLY A 48 1.65 -1.39 0.82
N ASP A 49 0.91 -2.18 0.04
CA ASP A 49 0.18 -3.37 0.48
C ASP A 49 -0.77 -3.10 1.66
N ILE A 50 -1.37 -1.90 1.66
CA ILE A 50 -2.41 -1.55 2.64
C ILE A 50 -3.67 -2.34 2.35
N TRP A 51 -4.02 -2.51 1.10
CA TRP A 51 -5.13 -3.38 0.65
C TRP A 51 -4.58 -4.68 0.05
N ASP A 52 -5.23 -5.79 0.35
CA ASP A 52 -4.85 -7.10 -0.19
C ASP A 52 -5.12 -7.22 -1.69
N PHE A 53 -6.08 -6.47 -2.20
CA PHE A 53 -6.33 -6.24 -3.60
C PHE A 53 -7.09 -4.92 -3.77
N TRP A 54 -6.54 -4.03 -4.61
CA TRP A 54 -7.17 -2.78 -4.99
C TRP A 54 -7.18 -2.64 -6.51
N TYR A 55 -8.35 -2.38 -7.07
CA TYR A 55 -8.50 -1.99 -8.46
C TYR A 55 -9.54 -0.86 -8.53
N GLU A 56 -9.13 0.27 -9.06
CA GLU A 56 -9.96 1.44 -9.28
C GLU A 56 -10.50 1.43 -10.70
N TYR A 57 -11.81 1.29 -10.84
CA TYR A 57 -12.53 1.57 -12.08
C TYR A 57 -12.86 3.06 -12.14
N HIS A 58 -13.39 3.51 -13.30
CA HIS A 58 -13.77 4.89 -13.47
C HIS A 58 -14.77 5.37 -12.37
N ASP A 59 -15.79 4.57 -12.11
CA ASP A 59 -16.86 4.93 -11.16
C ASP A 59 -17.06 3.89 -10.05
N VAL A 60 -16.15 2.91 -9.92
CA VAL A 60 -16.29 1.81 -8.96
C VAL A 60 -14.96 1.51 -8.28
N VAL A 61 -14.97 1.50 -6.95
CA VAL A 61 -13.86 1.06 -6.11
C VAL A 61 -14.27 -0.14 -5.24
N PRO A 62 -13.33 -0.88 -4.65
CA PRO A 62 -13.65 -1.93 -3.70
C PRO A 62 -14.52 -1.41 -2.57
N LYS A 63 -15.65 -2.06 -2.33
CA LYS A 63 -16.56 -1.68 -1.23
C LYS A 63 -15.96 -2.03 0.14
N GLY A 64 -16.35 -1.25 1.14
CA GLY A 64 -15.88 -1.41 2.52
C GLY A 64 -14.85 -0.34 2.90
N TYR A 65 -14.14 -0.58 3.97
CA TYR A 65 -13.06 0.29 4.49
C TYR A 65 -13.51 1.71 4.88
N VAL A 66 -14.81 1.95 5.03
CA VAL A 66 -15.37 3.27 5.35
C VAL A 66 -14.77 3.84 6.63
N ARG A 67 -14.54 2.98 7.64
CA ARG A 67 -13.93 3.40 8.91
C ARG A 67 -12.45 3.77 8.73
N VAL A 68 -11.74 3.06 7.86
CA VAL A 68 -10.34 3.36 7.53
C VAL A 68 -10.25 4.73 6.85
N PHE A 69 -11.08 4.96 5.83
CA PHE A 69 -11.10 6.24 5.13
C PHE A 69 -11.51 7.38 6.05
N ALA A 70 -12.53 7.19 6.89
CA ALA A 70 -12.92 8.19 7.88
C ALA A 70 -11.75 8.54 8.85
N ALA A 71 -11.01 7.54 9.32
CA ALA A 71 -9.85 7.79 10.19
C ALA A 71 -8.71 8.52 9.45
N LEU A 72 -8.47 8.19 8.18
CA LEU A 72 -7.48 8.90 7.35
C LEU A 72 -7.90 10.34 7.07
N MET A 73 -9.18 10.58 6.77
CA MET A 73 -9.72 11.92 6.57
C MET A 73 -9.61 12.76 7.84
N ASN A 74 -9.94 12.20 9.02
CA ASN A 74 -9.77 12.88 10.30
C ASN A 74 -8.31 13.31 10.55
N LEU A 75 -7.33 12.47 10.17
CA LEU A 75 -5.91 12.83 10.24
C LEU A 75 -5.59 14.02 9.32
N MET A 76 -6.07 13.98 8.08
CA MET A 76 -5.84 15.04 7.09
C MET A 76 -6.52 16.34 7.48
N ASP A 77 -7.75 16.29 7.97
CA ASP A 77 -8.49 17.46 8.48
C ASP A 77 -7.77 18.10 9.68
N ALA A 78 -7.13 17.28 10.50
CA ALA A 78 -6.25 17.77 11.56
C ALA A 78 -4.90 18.32 11.04
N GLY A 79 -4.64 18.26 9.72
CA GLY A 79 -3.45 18.78 9.05
C GLY A 79 -2.27 17.80 9.00
N VAL A 80 -2.48 16.50 9.24
CA VAL A 80 -1.47 15.46 9.01
C VAL A 80 -1.37 15.19 7.50
N LYS A 81 -0.16 15.22 6.95
CA LYS A 81 0.08 14.88 5.55
C LYS A 81 0.07 13.37 5.38
N VAL A 82 -0.81 12.82 4.55
CA VAL A 82 -0.89 11.39 4.29
C VAL A 82 -0.28 11.08 2.93
N TYR A 83 0.70 10.19 2.92
CA TYR A 83 1.40 9.73 1.72
C TYR A 83 1.16 8.24 1.51
N PHE A 84 1.05 7.82 0.25
CA PHE A 84 0.86 6.43 -0.11
C PHE A 84 1.85 6.00 -1.21
N PHE A 85 2.50 4.87 -1.00
CA PHE A 85 3.27 4.15 -1.99
C PHE A 85 2.47 2.93 -2.44
N GLN A 86 2.37 2.73 -3.74
CA GLN A 86 1.72 1.54 -4.29
C GLN A 86 2.58 0.31 -4.05
N GLY A 87 2.05 -0.69 -3.37
CA GLY A 87 2.64 -2.02 -3.29
C GLY A 87 2.31 -2.88 -4.50
N ASN A 88 2.54 -4.17 -4.42
CA ASN A 88 2.19 -5.10 -5.50
C ASN A 88 0.74 -5.58 -5.45
N HIS A 89 0.04 -5.42 -4.34
CA HIS A 89 -1.36 -5.78 -4.15
C HIS A 89 -2.33 -4.62 -4.41
N ASP A 90 -1.88 -3.39 -4.22
CA ASP A 90 -2.68 -2.17 -4.37
C ASP A 90 -2.09 -1.21 -5.43
N ILE A 91 -1.55 -1.80 -6.50
CA ILE A 91 -0.89 -1.07 -7.59
C ILE A 91 -1.85 -0.30 -8.49
N TRP A 92 -3.12 -0.70 -8.57
CA TRP A 92 -4.09 -0.14 -9.51
C TRP A 92 -4.94 0.96 -8.86
N CYS A 93 -4.24 1.96 -8.31
CA CYS A 93 -4.79 3.22 -7.81
C CYS A 93 -4.50 4.32 -8.83
N TYR A 94 -5.52 5.10 -9.18
CA TYR A 94 -5.37 6.17 -10.18
C TYR A 94 -5.58 7.55 -9.55
N HIS A 95 -6.82 7.91 -9.20
CA HIS A 95 -7.18 9.24 -8.70
C HIS A 95 -7.93 9.20 -7.36
N TYR A 96 -8.60 8.11 -7.03
CA TYR A 96 -9.48 8.01 -5.88
C TYR A 96 -8.82 8.43 -4.56
N PHE A 97 -7.57 8.02 -4.34
CA PHE A 97 -6.84 8.43 -3.13
C PHE A 97 -6.37 9.88 -3.20
N GLU A 98 -5.97 10.37 -4.38
CA GLU A 98 -5.56 11.75 -4.56
C GLU A 98 -6.74 12.70 -4.41
N ASP A 99 -7.93 12.31 -4.90
CA ASP A 99 -9.19 13.06 -4.72
C ASP A 99 -9.59 13.19 -3.24
N MET A 100 -9.20 12.24 -2.41
CA MET A 100 -9.36 12.32 -0.95
C MET A 100 -8.29 13.16 -0.25
N GLY A 101 -7.24 13.61 -0.94
CA GLY A 101 -6.12 14.37 -0.37
C GLY A 101 -4.90 13.54 0.01
N ILE A 102 -4.91 12.23 -0.23
CA ILE A 102 -3.75 11.35 -0.03
C ILE A 102 -2.78 11.52 -1.19
N ARG A 103 -1.50 11.75 -0.91
CA ARG A 103 -0.48 11.93 -1.96
C ARG A 103 0.16 10.61 -2.36
N ILE A 104 -0.03 10.17 -3.60
CA ILE A 104 0.63 8.99 -4.14
C ILE A 104 2.06 9.34 -4.56
N LEU A 105 3.04 8.65 -3.99
CA LEU A 105 4.46 8.85 -4.30
C LEU A 105 4.99 7.71 -5.18
N LYS A 106 5.83 8.09 -6.16
CA LYS A 106 6.58 7.11 -6.97
C LYS A 106 7.72 6.54 -6.13
N GLN A 107 7.94 5.24 -6.22
CA GLN A 107 9.01 4.56 -5.48
C GLN A 107 10.22 4.21 -6.36
N PRO A 108 11.43 4.26 -5.79
CA PRO A 108 11.75 4.80 -4.47
C PRO A 108 11.68 6.33 -4.44
N ALA A 109 11.36 6.91 -3.28
CA ALA A 109 11.36 8.36 -3.08
C ALA A 109 12.34 8.75 -1.98
N LEU A 110 13.13 9.79 -2.23
CA LEU A 110 13.96 10.43 -1.22
C LEU A 110 13.14 11.51 -0.52
N VAL A 111 12.98 11.41 0.77
CA VAL A 111 12.25 12.37 1.60
C VAL A 111 13.11 12.82 2.77
N GLU A 112 13.00 14.10 3.10
CA GLU A 112 13.66 14.66 4.29
C GLU A 112 12.69 14.64 5.47
N ILE A 113 13.11 14.02 6.58
CA ILE A 113 12.34 13.92 7.82
C ILE A 113 13.27 14.27 8.97
N SER A 114 12.92 15.31 9.73
CA SER A 114 13.70 15.77 10.88
C SER A 114 15.19 16.00 10.55
N GLY A 115 15.49 16.59 9.39
CA GLY A 115 16.85 16.88 8.93
C GLY A 115 17.67 15.66 8.47
N LYS A 116 17.01 14.50 8.28
CA LYS A 116 17.63 13.29 7.73
C LYS A 116 16.94 12.87 6.45
N THR A 117 17.72 12.41 5.48
CA THR A 117 17.21 11.87 4.21
C THR A 117 16.88 10.38 4.35
N PHE A 118 15.66 10.01 3.98
CA PHE A 118 15.17 8.65 3.95
C PHE A 118 14.86 8.24 2.51
N CYS A 119 15.23 7.02 2.12
CA CYS A 119 14.79 6.39 0.88
C CYS A 119 13.58 5.50 1.21
N LEU A 120 12.41 5.91 0.76
CA LEU A 120 11.14 5.25 1.08
C LEU A 120 10.54 4.56 -0.14
N GLY A 121 9.89 3.45 0.09
CA GLY A 121 9.14 2.69 -0.89
C GLY A 121 8.69 1.35 -0.33
N HIS A 122 7.85 0.63 -1.09
CA HIS A 122 7.41 -0.70 -0.70
C HIS A 122 8.53 -1.76 -0.84
N GLY A 123 9.48 -1.52 -1.77
CA GLY A 123 10.63 -2.41 -1.95
C GLY A 123 10.42 -3.53 -2.97
N ASP A 124 9.22 -3.76 -3.47
CA ASP A 124 8.92 -4.80 -4.45
C ASP A 124 9.69 -4.58 -5.76
N GLY A 125 10.48 -5.60 -6.15
CA GLY A 125 11.27 -5.59 -7.40
C GLY A 125 12.43 -4.60 -7.43
N LEU A 126 12.85 -4.06 -6.28
CA LEU A 126 14.12 -3.35 -6.13
C LEU A 126 15.26 -4.36 -5.95
N GLY A 127 16.46 -3.95 -6.39
CA GLY A 127 17.65 -4.81 -6.33
C GLY A 127 17.72 -5.92 -7.40
N PRO A 128 18.77 -6.74 -7.38
CA PRO A 128 18.91 -7.89 -8.24
C PRO A 128 17.88 -8.96 -7.86
N GLY A 129 17.21 -9.56 -8.83
CA GLY A 129 16.24 -10.61 -8.51
C GLY A 129 15.40 -11.06 -9.70
N HIS A 130 14.55 -12.00 -9.42
CA HIS A 130 13.72 -12.85 -10.29
C HIS A 130 13.15 -12.15 -11.52
N THR A 131 13.69 -12.47 -12.69
CA THR A 131 13.27 -11.92 -13.99
C THR A 131 11.78 -12.09 -14.24
N LEU A 132 11.23 -13.26 -13.90
CA LEU A 132 9.79 -13.54 -14.02
C LEU A 132 8.93 -12.59 -13.19
N TYR A 133 9.34 -12.29 -11.97
CA TYR A 133 8.64 -11.32 -11.13
C TYR A 133 8.67 -9.91 -11.73
N LYS A 134 9.82 -9.49 -12.27
CA LYS A 134 9.97 -8.18 -12.94
C LYS A 134 9.08 -8.08 -14.19
N ILE A 135 8.97 -9.14 -14.98
CA ILE A 135 8.09 -9.21 -16.15
C ILE A 135 6.62 -9.12 -15.70
N MET A 136 6.23 -9.89 -14.69
CA MET A 136 4.87 -9.85 -14.14
C MET A 136 4.53 -8.44 -13.60
N ARG A 137 5.44 -7.84 -12.84
CA ARG A 137 5.29 -6.46 -12.31
C ARG A 137 5.16 -5.44 -13.44
N TRP A 138 5.97 -5.57 -14.50
CA TRP A 138 5.84 -4.73 -15.68
C TRP A 138 4.45 -4.86 -16.31
N GLY A 139 3.96 -6.10 -16.47
CA GLY A 139 2.62 -6.36 -17.00
C GLY A 139 1.53 -5.68 -16.17
N PHE A 140 1.57 -5.81 -14.83
CA PHE A 140 0.59 -5.15 -13.95
C PHE A 140 0.67 -3.61 -13.99
N ARG A 141 1.83 -3.03 -14.32
CA ARG A 141 2.02 -1.58 -14.48
C ARG A 141 1.72 -1.09 -15.90
N ASN A 142 1.52 -1.99 -16.85
CA ASN A 142 1.25 -1.64 -18.23
C ASN A 142 -0.17 -1.11 -18.39
N ARG A 143 -0.32 0.13 -18.86
CA ARG A 143 -1.61 0.82 -19.02
C ARG A 143 -2.56 0.10 -19.98
N PHE A 144 -2.04 -0.50 -21.04
CA PHE A 144 -2.84 -1.26 -21.99
C PHE A 144 -3.45 -2.50 -21.33
N ILE A 145 -2.64 -3.28 -20.59
CA ILE A 145 -3.11 -4.46 -19.84
C ILE A 145 -4.15 -4.04 -18.80
N GLN A 146 -3.93 -2.93 -18.11
CA GLN A 146 -4.90 -2.36 -17.16
C GLN A 146 -6.21 -1.98 -17.84
N SER A 147 -6.16 -1.36 -19.03
CA SER A 147 -7.36 -1.01 -19.81
C SER A 147 -8.13 -2.24 -20.25
N VAL A 148 -7.43 -3.30 -20.71
CA VAL A 148 -8.09 -4.58 -21.04
C VAL A 148 -8.72 -5.21 -19.81
N PHE A 149 -8.04 -5.18 -18.65
CA PHE A 149 -8.60 -5.70 -17.41
C PHE A 149 -9.83 -4.91 -16.95
N SER A 150 -9.88 -3.59 -17.21
CA SER A 150 -11.03 -2.74 -16.88
C SER A 150 -12.31 -3.08 -17.64
N LEU A 151 -12.22 -3.84 -18.75
CA LEU A 151 -13.38 -4.35 -19.47
C LEU A 151 -14.08 -5.50 -18.73
N LEU A 152 -13.40 -6.13 -17.77
CA LEU A 152 -14.03 -7.17 -16.96
C LEU A 152 -15.04 -6.55 -15.99
N HIS A 153 -16.18 -7.24 -15.87
CA HIS A 153 -17.17 -6.84 -14.86
C HIS A 153 -16.52 -6.80 -13.46
N PRO A 154 -16.71 -5.76 -12.64
CA PRO A 154 -16.04 -5.60 -11.33
C PRO A 154 -16.11 -6.83 -10.44
N TYR A 155 -17.25 -7.52 -10.40
CA TYR A 155 -17.40 -8.76 -9.63
C TYR A 155 -16.37 -9.84 -10.03
N LEU A 156 -16.15 -10.04 -11.34
CA LEU A 156 -15.18 -11.02 -11.84
C LEU A 156 -13.74 -10.58 -11.55
N ALA A 157 -13.44 -9.31 -11.78
CA ALA A 157 -12.12 -8.76 -11.53
C ALA A 157 -11.72 -8.86 -10.04
N PHE A 158 -12.60 -8.50 -9.12
CA PHE A 158 -12.34 -8.65 -7.69
C PHE A 158 -12.23 -10.11 -7.26
N ARG A 159 -13.02 -11.01 -7.83
CA ARG A 159 -12.92 -12.44 -7.55
C ARG A 159 -11.58 -13.01 -8.04
N LEU A 160 -11.14 -12.64 -9.23
CA LEU A 160 -9.84 -13.05 -9.80
C LEU A 160 -8.67 -12.46 -8.97
N GLY A 161 -8.70 -11.18 -8.66
CA GLY A 161 -7.65 -10.51 -7.89
C GLY A 161 -7.48 -11.08 -6.48
N LYS A 162 -8.57 -11.26 -5.76
CA LYS A 162 -8.56 -11.91 -4.43
C LYS A 162 -8.09 -13.37 -4.51
N GLY A 163 -8.52 -14.12 -5.53
CA GLY A 163 -8.06 -15.49 -5.75
C GLY A 163 -6.56 -15.57 -6.03
N TRP A 164 -6.04 -14.63 -6.82
CA TRP A 164 -4.60 -14.51 -7.09
C TRP A 164 -3.80 -14.20 -5.83
N SER A 165 -4.23 -13.22 -5.03
CA SER A 165 -3.59 -12.87 -3.75
C SER A 165 -3.51 -14.10 -2.83
N LYS A 166 -4.61 -14.81 -2.64
CA LYS A 166 -4.67 -16.03 -1.82
C LYS A 166 -3.69 -17.10 -2.31
N LYS A 167 -3.67 -17.38 -3.62
CA LYS A 167 -2.79 -18.38 -4.23
C LYS A 167 -1.31 -18.01 -4.09
N SER A 168 -0.95 -16.75 -4.28
CA SER A 168 0.43 -16.24 -4.13
C SER A 168 0.96 -16.45 -2.71
N ARG A 169 0.12 -16.31 -1.69
CA ARG A 169 0.51 -16.51 -0.29
C ARG A 169 0.72 -17.98 0.07
N VAL A 170 -0.18 -18.86 -0.39
CA VAL A 170 -0.03 -20.30 -0.18
C VAL A 170 1.29 -20.80 -0.79
N ALA A 171 1.68 -20.26 -1.96
CA ALA A 171 2.95 -20.59 -2.59
C ALA A 171 4.18 -20.05 -1.83
N LYS A 172 4.02 -18.98 -1.04
CA LYS A 172 5.10 -18.36 -0.23
C LYS A 172 5.23 -18.89 1.18
N THR A 173 4.51 -19.94 1.57
CA THR A 173 4.62 -20.59 2.90
C THR A 173 5.95 -21.33 3.09
N VAL A 174 6.91 -21.16 2.19
CA VAL A 174 8.28 -21.60 2.39
C VAL A 174 8.94 -20.67 3.41
N GLU A 175 9.52 -21.27 4.44
CA GLU A 175 10.19 -20.56 5.53
C GLU A 175 11.26 -19.60 4.98
N TYR A 176 10.95 -18.29 5.06
CA TYR A 176 11.87 -17.25 4.59
C TYR A 176 13.05 -17.15 5.56
N LYS A 177 14.26 -17.36 5.04
CA LYS A 177 15.51 -17.15 5.80
C LYS A 177 16.17 -15.85 5.33
N PHE A 178 16.32 -14.91 6.24
CA PHE A 178 17.04 -13.67 5.97
C PHE A 178 18.50 -13.96 5.57
N ARG A 179 18.95 -13.39 4.44
CA ARG A 179 20.28 -13.64 3.84
C ARG A 179 21.31 -12.56 4.17
N GLY A 180 21.02 -11.68 5.12
CA GLY A 180 21.90 -10.59 5.50
C GLY A 180 22.17 -9.62 4.35
N THR A 181 23.43 -9.24 4.14
CA THR A 181 23.83 -8.27 3.09
C THR A 181 23.63 -8.78 1.66
N SER A 182 23.31 -10.07 1.45
CA SER A 182 22.97 -10.62 0.13
C SER A 182 21.49 -10.50 -0.22
N GLU A 183 20.66 -9.91 0.64
CA GLU A 183 19.28 -9.59 0.30
C GLU A 183 19.21 -8.55 -0.82
N PRO A 184 18.30 -8.71 -1.80
CA PRO A 184 18.16 -7.78 -2.91
C PRO A 184 17.98 -6.32 -2.47
N LEU A 185 17.28 -6.08 -1.37
CA LEU A 185 17.09 -4.72 -0.83
C LEU A 185 18.36 -4.19 -0.17
N CYS A 186 19.15 -5.04 0.51
CA CYS A 186 20.44 -4.65 1.07
C CYS A 186 21.48 -4.33 -0.02
N ILE A 187 21.40 -5.02 -1.19
CA ILE A 187 22.26 -4.72 -2.34
C ILE A 187 21.83 -3.44 -3.04
N PHE A 188 20.54 -3.12 -2.99
CA PHE A 188 19.97 -1.90 -3.57
C PHE A 188 20.31 -0.65 -2.74
N ALA A 189 20.31 -0.76 -1.40
CA ALA A 189 20.57 0.33 -0.47
C ALA A 189 22.04 0.76 -0.46
#